data_281dad001f0c7a2ba636576c57438351
#
_entry.id   281dad001f0c7a2ba636576c57438351
#
_cell.length_a   1.000
_cell.length_b   1.000
_cell.length_c   1.000
_cell.angle_alpha   90.00
_cell.angle_beta   90.00
_cell.angle_gamma   90.00
#
_symmetry.space_group_name_H-M   'P 1'
#
loop_
_entity.id
_entity.type
_entity.pdbx_description
1 polymer ?
#
loop_
_entity_poly.entity_id
_entity_poly.type
_entity_poly.pdbx_seq_one_letter_code
_entity_poly.pdbx_strand_id
1 'polypeptide(L)'
;MRLLLLALWACLPLSLAAENKDFSSPQQINRAFIEHESEATDESSTIAVPEGETSTAQSLVSGDLKQTYLLGAGLNHVYDSYLSPLDYKGSAFSFTRIGERTMERAQGRWSQMTFFDFYASHLTNFSQTATTWDGELQLNYGQHYHCVALPTWNLAVGGLLGAHVGGTYNTRNGNNPGQMRAALDLSASAVATRQFSLWKKRWTWRTQCDIPLMGVFFSPHYGQSYYEIFTLGHTDYNVLLSHPFNAPSLRLMTTLSIPFGRNSVTFGYKADIRQSTAHHLDRHSWQHSLLIGFTTTLQIPK
;
A
#
# COMPACT_ATOMS: atom_id res chain seq x y z
N MET A 1 -10.06 17.05 7.87
CA MET A 1 -8.83 17.78 7.45
C MET A 1 -7.67 17.67 8.42
N ARG A 2 -7.84 17.78 9.76
CA ARG A 2 -6.74 17.63 10.73
C ARG A 2 -6.16 16.20 10.83
N LEU A 3 -6.94 15.15 10.59
CA LEU A 3 -6.47 13.75 10.62
C LEU A 3 -5.63 13.35 9.39
N LEU A 4 -5.89 13.93 8.22
CA LEU A 4 -5.10 13.67 7.01
C LEU A 4 -3.67 14.24 7.10
N LEU A 5 -3.49 15.38 7.76
CA LEU A 5 -2.19 15.99 8.02
C LEU A 5 -1.34 15.20 9.03
N LEU A 6 -1.99 14.56 10.02
CA LEU A 6 -1.30 13.69 10.99
C LEU A 6 -0.84 12.37 10.37
N ALA A 7 -1.58 11.81 9.40
CA ALA A 7 -1.17 10.59 8.69
C ALA A 7 0.05 10.82 7.78
N LEU A 8 0.18 12.00 7.18
CA LEU A 8 1.37 12.39 6.40
C LEU A 8 2.61 12.57 7.29
N TRP A 9 2.43 13.01 8.54
CA TRP A 9 3.54 13.17 9.50
C TRP A 9 4.07 11.83 10.03
N ALA A 10 3.22 10.82 10.14
CA ALA A 10 3.61 9.47 10.58
C ALA A 10 4.40 8.67 9.51
N CYS A 11 4.39 9.11 8.24
CA CYS A 11 5.16 8.51 7.15
C CYS A 11 6.59 9.05 7.00
N LEU A 12 6.96 10.09 7.73
CA LEU A 12 8.34 10.60 7.73
C LEU A 12 9.18 9.80 8.74
N PRO A 13 10.31 9.17 8.32
CA PRO A 13 11.18 8.52 9.26
C PRO A 13 11.82 9.55 10.21
N LEU A 14 11.60 9.37 11.50
CA LEU A 14 12.32 10.04 12.57
C LEU A 14 13.81 9.62 12.52
N SER A 15 14.61 10.31 11.72
CA SER A 15 16.06 10.42 11.91
C SER A 15 16.64 11.47 10.97
N LEU A 16 16.46 12.73 11.32
CA LEU A 16 17.36 13.81 10.91
C LEU A 16 17.88 14.50 12.17
N ALA A 17 18.66 13.74 12.94
CA ALA A 17 19.67 14.31 13.80
C ALA A 17 20.99 14.10 13.06
N ALA A 18 21.31 15.00 12.12
CA ALA A 18 22.62 15.07 11.51
C ALA A 18 23.41 16.18 12.19
N GLU A 19 24.51 15.77 12.78
CA GLU A 19 25.60 16.61 13.23
C GLU A 19 25.95 17.68 12.21
N ASN A 20 25.87 18.92 12.66
CA ASN A 20 26.43 20.09 12.00
C ASN A 20 27.95 19.99 12.10
N LYS A 21 28.64 19.66 11.01
CA LYS A 21 30.08 19.89 10.85
C LYS A 21 30.29 20.92 9.75
N ASP A 22 31.01 21.95 10.12
CA ASP A 22 31.34 23.14 9.39
C ASP A 22 31.74 22.91 7.92
N PHE A 23 31.10 23.65 7.04
CA PHE A 23 31.39 23.72 5.62
C PHE A 23 32.56 24.71 5.41
N SER A 24 33.76 24.19 5.24
CA SER A 24 34.90 24.97 4.75
C SER A 24 34.79 25.20 3.24
N SER A 25 35.15 26.40 2.80
CA SER A 25 34.96 26.98 1.49
C SER A 25 35.63 26.22 0.32
N PRO A 26 35.14 26.39 -0.93
CA PRO A 26 35.55 25.62 -2.13
C PRO A 26 37.00 25.82 -2.60
N GLN A 27 37.78 26.67 -1.95
CA GLN A 27 39.17 26.95 -2.40
C GLN A 27 40.23 26.02 -1.82
N GLN A 28 39.91 25.13 -0.88
CA GLN A 28 40.90 24.21 -0.30
C GLN A 28 40.95 22.84 -0.99
N ILE A 29 39.98 22.49 -1.83
CA ILE A 29 39.91 21.17 -2.48
C ILE A 29 40.89 21.06 -3.68
N ASN A 30 41.27 22.18 -4.33
CA ASN A 30 42.17 22.14 -5.49
C ASN A 30 43.66 22.07 -5.17
N ARG A 31 44.08 22.18 -3.90
CA ARG A 31 45.48 22.06 -3.53
C ARG A 31 45.96 20.69 -3.14
N ALA A 32 45.04 19.82 -2.72
CA ALA A 32 45.36 18.46 -2.31
C ALA A 32 45.51 17.45 -3.46
N PHE A 33 45.07 17.83 -4.69
CA PHE A 33 45.13 16.94 -5.86
C PHE A 33 46.40 17.08 -6.72
N ILE A 34 47.31 18.02 -6.43
CA ILE A 34 48.47 18.31 -7.28
C ILE A 34 49.82 17.79 -6.66
N GLU A 35 49.82 17.38 -5.38
CA GLU A 35 51.06 16.98 -4.73
C GLU A 35 51.26 15.44 -4.59
N HIS A 36 50.45 14.61 -5.24
CA HIS A 36 50.58 13.14 -5.13
C HIS A 36 50.90 12.41 -6.44
N GLU A 37 51.46 13.12 -7.43
CA GLU A 37 51.85 12.52 -8.72
C GLU A 37 53.35 12.71 -9.00
N SER A 38 54.22 12.23 -8.06
CA SER A 38 55.63 11.93 -8.38
C SER A 38 56.23 11.11 -7.24
N GLU A 39 56.12 9.82 -7.33
CA GLU A 39 57.05 8.79 -6.83
C GLU A 39 56.33 7.43 -6.88
N ALA A 40 56.52 6.71 -7.95
CA ALA A 40 56.20 5.29 -8.01
C ALA A 40 57.25 4.58 -8.86
N THR A 41 58.24 4.05 -8.22
CA THR A 41 59.06 2.95 -8.79
C THR A 41 58.93 1.72 -7.92
N ASP A 42 58.47 0.66 -8.58
CA ASP A 42 58.80 -0.75 -8.44
C ASP A 42 58.91 -1.36 -7.02
N GLU A 43 57.93 -2.19 -6.68
CA GLU A 43 58.18 -3.50 -6.05
C GLU A 43 56.93 -4.41 -6.21
N SER A 44 57.14 -5.47 -7.02
CA SER A 44 56.26 -6.63 -7.16
C SER A 44 56.25 -7.43 -5.85
N SER A 45 55.15 -7.37 -5.10
CA SER A 45 54.82 -8.39 -4.11
C SER A 45 53.34 -8.78 -4.25
N THR A 46 53.16 -10.00 -4.74
CA THR A 46 51.88 -10.70 -4.85
C THR A 46 51.30 -10.90 -3.46
N ILE A 47 50.41 -10.02 -3.03
CA ILE A 47 49.56 -10.25 -1.86
C ILE A 47 48.27 -10.91 -2.37
N ALA A 48 48.13 -12.20 -2.03
CA ALA A 48 46.85 -12.91 -2.21
C ALA A 48 45.78 -12.20 -1.39
N VAL A 49 44.88 -11.52 -2.10
CA VAL A 49 43.63 -11.00 -1.51
C VAL A 49 42.75 -12.22 -1.23
N PRO A 50 42.30 -12.44 0.03
CA PRO A 50 41.35 -13.50 0.29
C PRO A 50 40.07 -13.15 -0.50
N GLU A 51 39.59 -14.09 -1.31
CA GLU A 51 38.25 -14.05 -1.92
C GLU A 51 37.21 -14.00 -0.80
N GLY A 52 37.02 -12.82 -0.24
CA GLY A 52 35.90 -12.49 0.64
C GLY A 52 34.65 -12.40 -0.19
N GLU A 53 33.73 -13.26 0.11
CA GLU A 53 32.34 -13.37 -0.32
C GLU A 53 31.81 -12.08 -0.96
N THR A 54 31.67 -12.13 -2.28
CA THR A 54 30.94 -11.11 -3.05
C THR A 54 29.51 -11.13 -2.53
N SER A 55 29.22 -10.27 -1.54
CA SER A 55 27.86 -9.95 -1.10
C SER A 55 27.12 -9.43 -2.31
N THR A 56 26.51 -10.34 -3.05
CA THR A 56 25.62 -10.03 -4.15
C THR A 56 24.48 -9.21 -3.55
N ALA A 57 24.61 -7.87 -3.63
CA ALA A 57 23.43 -7.03 -3.58
C ALA A 57 22.49 -7.64 -4.60
N GLN A 58 21.36 -8.21 -4.19
CA GLN A 58 20.29 -8.55 -5.10
C GLN A 58 19.78 -7.22 -5.67
N SER A 59 20.49 -6.70 -6.68
CA SER A 59 19.90 -5.81 -7.64
C SER A 59 18.65 -6.55 -8.11
N LEU A 60 17.50 -5.89 -8.06
CA LEU A 60 16.28 -6.42 -8.65
C LEU A 60 16.64 -6.83 -10.07
N VAL A 61 16.78 -8.12 -10.31
CA VAL A 61 17.10 -8.66 -11.65
C VAL A 61 15.88 -8.33 -12.48
N SER A 62 16.10 -7.56 -13.53
CA SER A 62 15.04 -7.17 -14.45
C SER A 62 14.29 -8.40 -14.92
N GLY A 63 12.97 -8.45 -14.69
CA GLY A 63 12.09 -9.54 -15.09
C GLY A 63 11.56 -10.43 -13.98
N ASP A 64 12.15 -10.44 -12.78
CA ASP A 64 11.65 -11.25 -11.67
C ASP A 64 10.30 -10.75 -11.17
N LEU A 65 9.40 -11.71 -10.94
CA LEU A 65 8.07 -11.45 -10.37
C LEU A 65 8.07 -11.80 -8.87
N LYS A 66 8.04 -10.78 -8.03
CA LYS A 66 7.87 -10.93 -6.59
C LYS A 66 6.39 -11.02 -6.25
N GLN A 67 5.99 -12.11 -5.60
CA GLN A 67 4.61 -12.35 -5.16
C GLN A 67 4.56 -12.40 -3.64
N THR A 68 3.63 -11.65 -3.05
CA THR A 68 3.36 -11.68 -1.61
C THR A 68 1.91 -12.06 -1.38
N TYR A 69 1.68 -13.05 -0.53
CA TYR A 69 0.36 -13.55 -0.15
C TYR A 69 0.20 -13.40 1.36
N LEU A 70 -0.85 -12.72 1.78
CA LEU A 70 -1.09 -12.38 3.18
C LEU A 70 -2.53 -12.72 3.57
N LEU A 71 -2.69 -13.38 4.70
CA LEU A 71 -3.95 -13.53 5.41
C LEU A 71 -3.99 -12.49 6.52
N GLY A 72 -5.14 -11.88 6.72
CA GLY A 72 -5.34 -10.85 7.72
C GLY A 72 -6.51 -11.14 8.65
N ALA A 73 -6.32 -10.80 9.91
CA ALA A 73 -7.38 -10.76 10.91
C ALA A 73 -7.35 -9.41 11.61
N GLY A 74 -8.52 -8.86 11.88
CA GLY A 74 -8.57 -7.53 12.47
C GLY A 74 -9.97 -7.06 12.82
N LEU A 75 -10.12 -5.75 12.86
CA LEU A 75 -11.36 -5.08 13.22
C LEU A 75 -11.82 -4.21 12.06
N ASN A 76 -13.14 -4.10 11.90
CA ASN A 76 -13.76 -3.15 10.99
C ASN A 76 -14.82 -2.34 11.75
N HIS A 77 -14.91 -1.06 11.42
CA HIS A 77 -15.92 -0.13 11.90
C HIS A 77 -16.65 0.45 10.69
N VAL A 78 -17.95 0.18 10.57
CA VAL A 78 -18.77 0.58 9.43
C VAL A 78 -19.94 1.41 9.94
N TYR A 79 -20.14 2.54 9.29
CA TYR A 79 -21.36 3.34 9.34
C TYR A 79 -21.90 3.48 7.90
N ASP A 80 -23.18 3.32 7.74
CA ASP A 80 -23.83 3.42 6.43
C ASP A 80 -25.27 3.94 6.63
N SER A 81 -25.45 5.23 6.39
CA SER A 81 -26.73 5.91 6.64
C SER A 81 -27.88 5.45 5.74
N TYR A 82 -27.56 4.78 4.60
CA TYR A 82 -28.57 4.13 3.77
C TYR A 82 -29.23 2.93 4.46
N LEU A 83 -28.43 2.15 5.21
CA LEU A 83 -28.90 0.94 5.87
C LEU A 83 -29.38 1.19 7.29
N SER A 84 -28.66 2.03 8.05
CA SER A 84 -28.93 2.25 9.46
C SER A 84 -28.23 3.52 9.96
N PRO A 85 -28.87 4.29 10.86
CA PRO A 85 -28.23 5.43 11.51
C PRO A 85 -27.28 5.03 12.65
N LEU A 86 -26.93 3.74 12.77
CA LEU A 86 -26.10 3.20 13.84
C LEU A 86 -24.72 2.79 13.32
N ASP A 87 -23.73 2.91 14.19
CA ASP A 87 -22.39 2.38 13.99
C ASP A 87 -22.32 0.88 14.28
N TYR A 88 -21.57 0.16 13.44
CA TYR A 88 -21.32 -1.28 13.59
C TYR A 88 -19.84 -1.55 13.66
N LYS A 89 -19.42 -2.37 14.64
CA LYS A 89 -18.02 -2.75 14.88
C LYS A 89 -17.91 -4.25 15.06
N GLY A 90 -16.80 -4.81 14.61
CA GLY A 90 -16.58 -6.24 14.81
C GLY A 90 -15.32 -6.76 14.12
N SER A 91 -15.26 -8.08 13.99
CA SER A 91 -14.13 -8.78 13.42
C SER A 91 -14.15 -8.74 11.89
N ALA A 92 -12.96 -8.69 11.31
CA ALA A 92 -12.73 -8.75 9.88
C ALA A 92 -11.66 -9.79 9.56
N PHE A 93 -11.86 -10.53 8.48
CA PHE A 93 -10.88 -11.38 7.82
C PHE A 93 -10.51 -10.74 6.50
N SER A 94 -9.24 -10.84 6.07
CA SER A 94 -8.81 -10.36 4.77
C SER A 94 -7.79 -11.30 4.12
N PHE A 95 -7.76 -11.25 2.79
CA PHE A 95 -6.74 -11.89 1.97
C PHE A 95 -6.16 -10.84 1.01
N THR A 96 -4.85 -10.67 1.03
CA THR A 96 -4.15 -9.69 0.19
C THR A 96 -3.09 -10.40 -0.64
N ARG A 97 -3.06 -10.13 -1.94
CA ARG A 97 -1.99 -10.56 -2.86
C ARG A 97 -1.36 -9.35 -3.50
N ILE A 98 -0.03 -9.29 -3.48
CA ILE A 98 0.76 -8.24 -4.14
C ILE A 98 1.70 -8.90 -5.13
N GLY A 99 1.63 -8.50 -6.39
CA GLY A 99 2.59 -8.87 -7.42
C GLY A 99 3.41 -7.65 -7.83
N GLU A 100 4.73 -7.73 -7.76
CA GLU A 100 5.64 -6.66 -8.16
C GLU A 100 6.64 -7.21 -9.19
N ARG A 101 6.78 -6.51 -10.31
CA ARG A 101 7.72 -6.87 -11.37
C ARG A 101 8.53 -5.64 -11.78
N THR A 102 9.85 -5.74 -11.73
CA THR A 102 10.74 -4.70 -12.23
C THR A 102 10.79 -4.78 -13.76
N MET A 103 10.60 -3.64 -14.44
CA MET A 103 10.65 -3.53 -15.88
C MET A 103 12.04 -3.12 -16.35
N GLU A 104 12.46 -3.58 -17.54
CA GLU A 104 13.75 -3.22 -18.16
C GLU A 104 13.83 -1.76 -18.60
N ARG A 105 12.69 -1.06 -18.64
CA ARG A 105 12.61 0.35 -19.01
C ARG A 105 13.40 1.24 -18.05
N ALA A 106 14.05 2.25 -18.60
CA ALA A 106 14.83 3.25 -17.84
C ALA A 106 15.79 2.60 -16.83
N GLN A 107 16.55 1.60 -17.26
CA GLN A 107 17.57 0.93 -16.45
C GLN A 107 16.98 0.27 -15.18
N GLY A 108 15.75 -0.29 -15.27
CA GLY A 108 15.08 -0.94 -14.15
C GLY A 108 14.47 0.02 -13.12
N ARG A 109 14.34 1.31 -13.45
CA ARG A 109 13.71 2.29 -12.55
C ARG A 109 12.19 2.25 -12.55
N TRP A 110 11.57 1.43 -13.39
CA TRP A 110 10.12 1.24 -13.42
C TRP A 110 9.77 -0.14 -12.89
N SER A 111 8.75 -0.20 -12.06
CA SER A 111 8.12 -1.45 -11.65
C SER A 111 6.62 -1.41 -11.91
N GLN A 112 6.08 -2.56 -12.24
CA GLN A 112 4.66 -2.83 -12.39
C GLN A 112 4.16 -3.47 -11.11
N MET A 113 2.99 -3.08 -10.65
CA MET A 113 2.34 -3.65 -9.47
C MET A 113 0.93 -4.12 -9.79
N THR A 114 0.58 -5.28 -9.28
CA THR A 114 -0.79 -5.80 -9.17
C THR A 114 -1.12 -5.97 -7.69
N PHE A 115 -2.29 -5.51 -7.30
CA PHE A 115 -2.78 -5.66 -5.94
C PHE A 115 -4.19 -6.22 -5.99
N PHE A 116 -4.40 -7.31 -5.29
CA PHE A 116 -5.69 -7.91 -5.04
C PHE A 116 -5.93 -7.94 -3.55
N ASP A 117 -7.10 -7.48 -3.11
CA ASP A 117 -7.52 -7.56 -1.73
C ASP A 117 -8.98 -7.99 -1.66
N PHE A 118 -9.26 -8.83 -0.71
CA PHE A 118 -10.60 -9.24 -0.34
C PHE A 118 -10.74 -9.14 1.16
N TYR A 119 -11.86 -8.62 1.64
CA TYR A 119 -12.20 -8.73 3.05
C TYR A 119 -13.68 -9.09 3.24
N ALA A 120 -13.96 -9.73 4.38
CA ALA A 120 -15.29 -9.95 4.90
C ALA A 120 -15.29 -9.67 6.40
N SER A 121 -16.33 -9.00 6.89
CA SER A 121 -16.46 -8.62 8.28
C SER A 121 -17.85 -8.94 8.83
N HIS A 122 -17.88 -9.31 10.09
CA HIS A 122 -19.09 -9.54 10.87
C HIS A 122 -19.13 -8.53 12.01
N LEU A 123 -20.14 -7.67 11.99
CA LEU A 123 -20.20 -6.46 12.80
C LEU A 123 -21.51 -6.43 13.58
N THR A 124 -21.46 -5.88 14.78
CA THR A 124 -22.63 -5.65 15.63
C THR A 124 -22.72 -4.20 16.06
N ASN A 125 -23.91 -3.71 16.29
CA ASN A 125 -24.10 -2.40 16.90
C ASN A 125 -23.75 -2.44 18.40
N PHE A 126 -23.61 -1.29 19.03
CA PHE A 126 -23.25 -1.20 20.43
C PHE A 126 -24.20 -1.97 21.37
N SER A 127 -25.50 -1.95 21.09
CA SER A 127 -26.53 -2.65 21.89
C SER A 127 -26.65 -4.15 21.56
N GLN A 128 -25.87 -4.67 20.62
CA GLN A 128 -25.91 -6.07 20.13
C GLN A 128 -27.30 -6.54 19.65
N THR A 129 -28.13 -5.59 19.20
CA THR A 129 -29.51 -5.86 18.75
C THR A 129 -29.61 -6.03 17.23
N ALA A 130 -28.52 -5.76 16.51
CA ALA A 130 -28.47 -5.87 15.06
C ALA A 130 -27.06 -6.25 14.58
N THR A 131 -27.03 -7.01 13.52
CA THR A 131 -25.79 -7.50 12.88
C THR A 131 -25.68 -6.95 11.48
N THR A 132 -24.45 -6.67 11.06
CA THR A 132 -24.11 -6.24 9.70
C THR A 132 -22.97 -7.12 9.18
N TRP A 133 -23.14 -7.61 7.95
CA TRP A 133 -22.08 -8.22 7.16
C TRP A 133 -21.59 -7.18 6.14
N ASP A 134 -20.29 -6.99 6.09
CA ASP A 134 -19.68 -6.07 5.14
C ASP A 134 -18.49 -6.75 4.48
N GLY A 135 -18.35 -6.58 3.16
CA GLY A 135 -17.27 -7.18 2.42
C GLY A 135 -17.01 -6.47 1.10
N GLU A 136 -15.77 -6.57 0.63
CA GLU A 136 -15.35 -5.94 -0.63
C GLU A 136 -14.18 -6.68 -1.25
N LEU A 137 -14.15 -6.67 -2.56
CA LEU A 137 -13.07 -7.13 -3.41
C LEU A 137 -12.47 -5.93 -4.13
N GLN A 138 -11.14 -5.84 -4.11
CA GLN A 138 -10.38 -4.77 -4.77
C GLN A 138 -9.35 -5.35 -5.72
N LEU A 139 -9.24 -4.75 -6.88
CA LEU A 139 -8.21 -5.02 -7.87
C LEU A 139 -7.53 -3.70 -8.21
N ASN A 140 -6.21 -3.61 -8.01
CA ASN A 140 -5.45 -2.45 -8.42
C ASN A 140 -4.30 -2.89 -9.33
N TYR A 141 -4.08 -2.11 -10.37
CA TYR A 141 -2.98 -2.26 -11.32
C TYR A 141 -2.31 -0.93 -11.56
N GLY A 142 -1.00 -0.90 -11.56
CA GLY A 142 -0.30 0.34 -11.85
C GLY A 142 1.20 0.19 -11.95
N GLN A 143 1.86 1.34 -11.97
CA GLN A 143 3.30 1.42 -12.15
C GLN A 143 3.91 2.41 -11.16
N HIS A 144 5.14 2.10 -10.73
CA HIS A 144 5.92 2.95 -9.83
C HIS A 144 7.27 3.28 -10.47
N TYR A 145 7.69 4.52 -10.30
CA TYR A 145 9.02 5.00 -10.63
C TYR A 145 9.87 5.06 -9.35
N HIS A 146 11.05 4.40 -9.37
CA HIS A 146 11.97 4.36 -8.25
C HIS A 146 12.82 5.64 -8.23
N CYS A 147 12.36 6.62 -7.44
CA CYS A 147 13.03 7.93 -7.29
C CYS A 147 14.37 7.80 -6.56
N VAL A 148 14.41 6.93 -5.53
CA VAL A 148 15.61 6.62 -4.75
C VAL A 148 15.83 5.12 -4.83
N ALA A 149 16.99 4.71 -5.33
CA ALA A 149 17.38 3.31 -5.46
C ALA A 149 18.81 3.13 -4.88
N LEU A 150 18.90 3.12 -3.55
CA LEU A 150 20.13 2.87 -2.80
C LEU A 150 20.20 1.39 -2.37
N PRO A 151 21.36 0.84 -2.04
CA PRO A 151 21.50 -0.57 -1.65
C PRO A 151 20.61 -0.99 -0.47
N THR A 152 20.33 -0.07 0.46
CA THR A 152 19.53 -0.32 1.67
C THR A 152 18.14 0.33 1.64
N TRP A 153 17.94 1.35 0.80
CA TRP A 153 16.70 2.10 0.70
C TRP A 153 16.22 2.19 -0.74
N ASN A 154 14.93 1.98 -0.93
CA ASN A 154 14.24 2.20 -2.19
C ASN A 154 12.97 2.99 -1.91
N LEU A 155 12.78 4.09 -2.61
CA LEU A 155 11.57 4.89 -2.59
C LEU A 155 11.01 4.94 -4.01
N ALA A 156 9.77 4.52 -4.18
CA ALA A 156 9.08 4.55 -5.45
C ALA A 156 7.74 5.28 -5.32
N VAL A 157 7.39 6.05 -6.34
CA VAL A 157 6.11 6.76 -6.44
C VAL A 157 5.43 6.41 -7.75
N GLY A 158 4.11 6.39 -7.76
CA GLY A 158 3.40 5.99 -8.96
C GLY A 158 1.90 6.18 -8.88
N GLY A 159 1.20 5.57 -9.84
CA GLY A 159 -0.23 5.59 -9.92
C GLY A 159 -0.81 4.18 -10.05
N LEU A 160 -1.99 3.98 -9.46
CA LEU A 160 -2.74 2.74 -9.52
C LEU A 160 -4.14 3.02 -10.07
N LEU A 161 -4.57 2.24 -11.04
CA LEU A 161 -5.97 2.13 -11.46
C LEU A 161 -6.62 1.06 -10.59
N GLY A 162 -7.67 1.43 -9.87
CA GLY A 162 -8.41 0.58 -8.94
C GLY A 162 -9.81 0.24 -9.45
N ALA A 163 -10.26 -0.97 -9.18
CA ALA A 163 -11.65 -1.40 -9.33
C ALA A 163 -12.09 -2.08 -8.02
N HIS A 164 -13.24 -1.66 -7.51
CA HIS A 164 -13.77 -2.10 -6.24
C HIS A 164 -15.22 -2.56 -6.41
N VAL A 165 -15.54 -3.70 -5.84
CA VAL A 165 -16.91 -4.19 -5.76
C VAL A 165 -17.15 -4.82 -4.39
N GLY A 166 -18.26 -4.46 -3.76
CA GLY A 166 -18.58 -4.95 -2.43
C GLY A 166 -20.05 -4.76 -2.07
N GLY A 167 -20.36 -5.09 -0.83
CA GLY A 167 -21.71 -4.92 -0.32
C GLY A 167 -21.75 -4.96 1.20
N THR A 168 -22.80 -4.37 1.72
CA THR A 168 -23.15 -4.39 3.14
C THR A 168 -24.55 -4.95 3.28
N TYR A 169 -24.76 -5.88 4.20
CA TYR A 169 -26.07 -6.44 4.52
C TYR A 169 -26.37 -6.22 5.99
N ASN A 170 -27.49 -5.56 6.31
CA ASN A 170 -27.89 -5.24 7.67
C ASN A 170 -29.16 -6.02 8.04
N THR A 171 -29.10 -6.79 9.11
CA THR A 171 -30.22 -7.67 9.55
C THR A 171 -31.41 -6.91 10.14
N ARG A 172 -31.25 -5.66 10.50
CA ARG A 172 -32.30 -4.82 11.09
C ARG A 172 -33.17 -4.12 10.06
N ASN A 173 -32.62 -3.84 8.89
CA ASN A 173 -33.36 -3.15 7.83
C ASN A 173 -34.19 -4.17 7.05
N GLY A 174 -35.51 -4.19 7.28
CA GLY A 174 -36.41 -5.13 6.63
C GLY A 174 -36.82 -4.75 5.21
N ASN A 175 -36.69 -3.47 4.83
CA ASN A 175 -37.10 -2.98 3.52
C ASN A 175 -35.95 -3.01 2.49
N ASN A 176 -34.80 -2.44 2.85
CA ASN A 176 -33.60 -2.41 2.02
C ASN A 176 -32.40 -2.93 2.84
N PRO A 177 -32.30 -4.26 3.05
CA PRO A 177 -31.26 -4.82 3.96
C PRO A 177 -29.87 -4.77 3.37
N GLY A 178 -29.72 -4.59 2.05
CA GLY A 178 -28.45 -4.64 1.34
C GLY A 178 -28.09 -3.33 0.68
N GLN A 179 -26.80 -2.99 0.68
CA GLN A 179 -26.22 -1.94 -0.13
C GLN A 179 -25.06 -2.50 -0.95
N MET A 180 -25.12 -2.31 -2.27
CA MET A 180 -24.04 -2.64 -3.19
C MET A 180 -23.10 -1.45 -3.32
N ARG A 181 -21.83 -1.74 -3.51
CA ARG A 181 -20.77 -0.76 -3.80
C ARG A 181 -20.03 -1.17 -5.05
N ALA A 182 -19.79 -0.21 -5.91
CA ALA A 182 -18.91 -0.36 -7.06
C ALA A 182 -18.18 0.95 -7.28
N ALA A 183 -16.88 0.89 -7.51
CA ALA A 183 -16.06 2.06 -7.77
C ALA A 183 -14.91 1.74 -8.71
N LEU A 184 -14.53 2.75 -9.49
CA LEU A 184 -13.28 2.79 -10.26
C LEU A 184 -12.54 4.04 -9.85
N ASP A 185 -11.25 3.93 -9.53
CA ASP A 185 -10.45 5.06 -9.09
C ASP A 185 -9.03 5.07 -9.67
N LEU A 186 -8.47 6.25 -9.71
CA LEU A 186 -7.05 6.50 -9.95
C LEU A 186 -6.43 6.98 -8.66
N SER A 187 -5.49 6.20 -8.13
CA SER A 187 -4.83 6.47 -6.86
C SER A 187 -3.37 6.89 -7.06
N ALA A 188 -2.91 7.88 -6.28
CA ALA A 188 -1.49 8.09 -6.06
C ALA A 188 -0.97 7.03 -5.09
N SER A 189 0.20 6.48 -5.37
CA SER A 189 0.83 5.44 -4.56
C SER A 189 2.29 5.75 -4.29
N ALA A 190 2.71 5.56 -3.05
CA ALA A 190 4.09 5.66 -2.63
C ALA A 190 4.52 4.39 -1.91
N VAL A 191 5.69 3.87 -2.25
CA VAL A 191 6.26 2.66 -1.68
C VAL A 191 7.66 2.94 -1.17
N ALA A 192 7.90 2.76 0.13
CA ALA A 192 9.21 2.80 0.75
C ALA A 192 9.64 1.39 1.14
N THR A 193 10.83 0.99 0.75
CA THR A 193 11.42 -0.31 1.11
C THR A 193 12.78 -0.09 1.74
N ARG A 194 13.02 -0.74 2.87
CA ARG A 194 14.32 -0.74 3.56
C ARG A 194 14.81 -2.17 3.77
N GLN A 195 16.06 -2.43 3.41
CA GLN A 195 16.75 -3.67 3.71
C GLN A 195 17.75 -3.44 4.85
N PHE A 196 17.77 -4.34 5.82
CA PHE A 196 18.73 -4.30 6.94
C PHE A 196 19.07 -5.71 7.38
N SER A 197 20.27 -5.87 7.94
CA SER A 197 20.74 -7.15 8.45
C SER A 197 20.45 -7.26 9.94
N LEU A 198 19.72 -8.31 10.34
CA LEU A 198 19.44 -8.65 11.73
C LEU A 198 19.60 -10.15 11.92
N TRP A 199 20.34 -10.61 12.96
CA TRP A 199 20.63 -12.02 13.23
C TRP A 199 21.18 -12.78 12.02
N LYS A 200 22.15 -12.19 11.31
CA LYS A 200 22.79 -12.73 10.08
C LYS A 200 21.83 -12.99 8.93
N LYS A 201 20.60 -12.47 8.98
CA LYS A 201 19.59 -12.54 7.91
C LYS A 201 19.28 -11.16 7.38
N ARG A 202 18.98 -11.04 6.10
CA ARG A 202 18.58 -9.78 5.45
C ARG A 202 17.06 -9.62 5.55
N TRP A 203 16.61 -8.73 6.42
CA TRP A 203 15.21 -8.40 6.62
C TRP A 203 14.80 -7.30 5.65
N THR A 204 13.55 -7.35 5.18
CA THR A 204 13.00 -6.33 4.31
C THR A 204 11.76 -5.72 4.96
N TRP A 205 11.83 -4.45 5.27
CA TRP A 205 10.69 -3.65 5.68
C TRP A 205 10.15 -2.91 4.45
N ARG A 206 8.83 -2.93 4.25
CA ARG A 206 8.15 -2.28 3.13
C ARG A 206 6.88 -1.60 3.66
N THR A 207 6.72 -0.31 3.33
CA THR A 207 5.50 0.47 3.61
C THR A 207 4.96 1.01 2.30
N GLN A 208 3.67 0.88 2.11
CA GLN A 208 2.93 1.41 0.96
C GLN A 208 1.80 2.30 1.46
N CYS A 209 1.62 3.45 0.83
CA CYS A 209 0.56 4.40 1.07
C CYS A 209 -0.13 4.72 -0.25
N ASP A 210 -1.44 4.47 -0.33
CA ASP A 210 -2.25 4.72 -1.53
C ASP A 210 -3.39 5.66 -1.18
N ILE A 211 -3.57 6.69 -2.01
CA ILE A 211 -4.59 7.72 -1.83
C ILE A 211 -5.36 7.86 -3.16
N PRO A 212 -6.64 7.46 -3.22
CA PRO A 212 -7.49 7.75 -4.36
C PRO A 212 -7.63 9.26 -4.58
N LEU A 213 -7.33 9.69 -5.82
CA LEU A 213 -7.37 11.10 -6.20
C LEU A 213 -8.62 11.46 -6.99
N MET A 214 -9.03 10.55 -7.88
CA MET A 214 -10.22 10.73 -8.70
C MET A 214 -10.78 9.38 -9.16
N GLY A 215 -12.07 9.36 -9.45
CA GLY A 215 -12.72 8.15 -9.91
C GLY A 215 -14.20 8.33 -10.07
N VAL A 216 -14.90 7.21 -10.12
CA VAL A 216 -16.37 7.15 -10.11
C VAL A 216 -16.81 6.08 -9.11
N PHE A 217 -17.92 6.31 -8.45
CA PHE A 217 -18.54 5.32 -7.56
C PHE A 217 -20.06 5.33 -7.68
N PHE A 218 -20.63 4.17 -7.40
CA PHE A 218 -22.07 3.98 -7.36
C PHE A 218 -22.60 4.30 -5.96
N SER A 219 -23.68 5.09 -5.90
CA SER A 219 -24.46 5.39 -4.69
C SER A 219 -25.93 5.51 -5.02
N PRO A 220 -26.84 4.84 -4.29
CA PRO A 220 -28.26 5.13 -4.39
C PRO A 220 -28.56 6.53 -3.86
N HIS A 221 -29.75 7.05 -4.15
CA HIS A 221 -30.27 8.23 -3.48
C HIS A 221 -30.87 7.87 -2.12
N TYR A 222 -30.97 8.85 -1.24
CA TYR A 222 -31.68 8.67 0.02
C TYR A 222 -33.13 8.20 -0.22
N GLY A 223 -33.49 7.06 0.37
CA GLY A 223 -34.78 6.44 0.22
C GLY A 223 -35.03 5.67 -1.08
N GLN A 224 -34.09 5.71 -2.05
CA GLN A 224 -34.18 4.96 -3.30
C GLN A 224 -33.91 3.47 -3.06
N SER A 225 -34.80 2.62 -3.56
CA SER A 225 -34.64 1.16 -3.46
C SER A 225 -33.88 0.59 -4.66
N TYR A 226 -33.21 -0.57 -4.47
CA TYR A 226 -32.58 -1.30 -5.59
C TYR A 226 -33.59 -1.80 -6.63
N TYR A 227 -34.87 -2.02 -6.23
CA TYR A 227 -35.92 -2.34 -7.15
C TYR A 227 -36.19 -1.17 -8.12
N GLU A 228 -36.24 0.06 -7.60
CA GLU A 228 -36.42 1.27 -8.45
C GLU A 228 -35.26 1.44 -9.42
N ILE A 229 -34.01 1.20 -8.98
CA ILE A 229 -32.82 1.34 -9.82
C ILE A 229 -32.79 0.27 -10.91
N PHE A 230 -32.88 -1.01 -10.55
CA PHE A 230 -32.59 -2.11 -11.47
C PHE A 230 -33.79 -2.67 -12.18
N THR A 231 -35.00 -2.51 -11.63
CA THR A 231 -36.25 -3.03 -12.25
C THR A 231 -37.04 -1.94 -12.94
N LEU A 232 -37.15 -0.76 -12.31
CA LEU A 232 -37.90 0.35 -12.93
C LEU A 232 -37.02 1.27 -13.79
N GLY A 233 -35.70 1.09 -13.75
CA GLY A 233 -34.74 1.86 -14.55
C GLY A 233 -34.53 3.29 -14.08
N HIS A 234 -34.88 3.62 -12.84
CA HIS A 234 -34.62 4.93 -12.25
C HIS A 234 -33.14 5.06 -11.85
N THR A 235 -32.28 5.27 -12.83
CA THR A 235 -30.81 5.28 -12.65
C THR A 235 -30.21 6.67 -12.64
N ASP A 236 -31.01 7.72 -12.45
CA ASP A 236 -30.56 9.10 -12.53
C ASP A 236 -29.49 9.42 -11.49
N TYR A 237 -28.31 9.78 -11.98
CA TYR A 237 -27.16 10.20 -11.18
C TYR A 237 -26.66 9.21 -10.09
N ASN A 238 -26.94 7.91 -10.20
CA ASN A 238 -26.41 6.91 -9.27
C ASN A 238 -24.90 6.67 -9.39
N VAL A 239 -24.27 7.11 -10.48
CA VAL A 239 -22.82 7.09 -10.66
C VAL A 239 -22.28 8.50 -10.50
N LEU A 240 -21.42 8.70 -9.50
CA LEU A 240 -20.87 10.00 -9.15
C LEU A 240 -19.35 10.01 -9.33
N LEU A 241 -18.82 11.21 -9.58
CA LEU A 241 -17.38 11.44 -9.52
C LEU A 241 -16.91 11.36 -8.05
N SER A 242 -15.83 10.62 -7.81
CA SER A 242 -15.13 10.60 -6.53
C SER A 242 -13.87 11.47 -6.58
N HIS A 243 -13.64 12.17 -5.48
CA HIS A 243 -12.43 12.95 -5.24
C HIS A 243 -12.19 13.04 -3.72
N PRO A 244 -11.00 13.49 -3.25
CA PRO A 244 -10.66 13.48 -1.81
C PRO A 244 -11.58 14.31 -0.90
N PHE A 245 -12.45 15.17 -1.45
CA PHE A 245 -13.37 15.98 -0.66
C PHE A 245 -14.75 15.32 -0.45
N ASN A 246 -15.20 14.43 -1.36
CA ASN A 246 -16.47 13.70 -1.19
C ASN A 246 -16.27 12.21 -0.87
N ALA A 247 -15.09 11.66 -1.16
CA ALA A 247 -14.75 10.26 -0.89
C ALA A 247 -13.32 10.13 -0.34
N PRO A 248 -12.98 10.78 0.80
CA PRO A 248 -11.64 10.72 1.37
C PRO A 248 -11.30 9.29 1.77
N SER A 249 -10.26 8.74 1.17
CA SER A 249 -9.84 7.37 1.38
C SER A 249 -8.32 7.27 1.48
N LEU A 250 -7.84 6.32 2.29
CA LEU A 250 -6.42 6.05 2.51
C LEU A 250 -6.22 4.57 2.76
N ARG A 251 -5.29 3.95 2.03
CA ARG A 251 -4.77 2.63 2.36
C ARG A 251 -3.31 2.74 2.76
N LEU A 252 -3.00 2.32 3.97
CA LEU A 252 -1.65 2.20 4.49
C LEU A 252 -1.37 0.74 4.80
N MET A 253 -0.28 0.21 4.26
CA MET A 253 0.15 -1.15 4.54
C MET A 253 1.64 -1.17 4.84
N THR A 254 2.03 -1.75 5.97
CA THR A 254 3.41 -1.97 6.34
C THR A 254 3.67 -3.46 6.54
N THR A 255 4.79 -3.95 6.02
CA THR A 255 5.17 -5.36 6.09
C THR A 255 6.63 -5.53 6.44
N LEU A 256 6.93 -6.61 7.15
CA LEU A 256 8.28 -7.04 7.51
C LEU A 256 8.48 -8.47 7.03
N SER A 257 9.38 -8.66 6.07
CA SER A 257 9.69 -9.96 5.48
C SER A 257 11.02 -10.48 6.01
N ILE A 258 11.00 -11.71 6.52
CA ILE A 258 12.13 -12.42 7.10
C ILE A 258 12.48 -13.60 6.19
N PRO A 259 13.70 -13.70 5.63
CA PRO A 259 14.07 -14.79 4.72
C PRO A 259 14.01 -16.15 5.41
N PHE A 260 13.37 -17.10 4.72
CA PHE A 260 13.23 -18.48 5.13
C PHE A 260 13.39 -19.41 3.91
N GLY A 261 14.57 -19.96 3.71
CA GLY A 261 14.91 -20.73 2.51
C GLY A 261 14.82 -19.88 1.23
N ARG A 262 14.08 -20.35 0.22
CA ARG A 262 13.83 -19.63 -1.05
C ARG A 262 12.74 -18.55 -0.93
N ASN A 263 11.96 -18.58 0.13
CA ASN A 263 10.86 -17.66 0.38
C ASN A 263 11.17 -16.75 1.56
N SER A 264 10.25 -15.84 1.88
CA SER A 264 10.29 -15.05 3.10
C SER A 264 8.95 -15.17 3.82
N VAL A 265 8.98 -15.36 5.14
CA VAL A 265 7.79 -15.18 5.98
C VAL A 265 7.55 -13.70 6.15
N THR A 266 6.32 -13.27 5.97
CA THR A 266 5.97 -11.85 5.99
C THR A 266 4.89 -11.60 7.04
N PHE A 267 5.14 -10.64 7.93
CA PHE A 267 4.20 -10.11 8.90
C PHE A 267 3.86 -8.68 8.50
N GLY A 268 2.67 -8.21 8.83
CA GLY A 268 2.31 -6.85 8.48
C GLY A 268 1.10 -6.31 9.22
N TYR A 269 0.81 -5.06 8.91
CA TYR A 269 -0.37 -4.34 9.34
C TYR A 269 -0.94 -3.58 8.14
N LYS A 270 -2.26 -3.59 8.02
CA LYS A 270 -3.01 -2.84 7.00
C LYS A 270 -4.08 -1.99 7.69
N ALA A 271 -4.11 -0.71 7.34
CA ALA A 271 -5.23 0.19 7.59
C ALA A 271 -5.85 0.56 6.23
N ASP A 272 -7.13 0.30 6.07
CA ASP A 272 -7.92 0.70 4.89
C ASP A 272 -9.08 1.56 5.39
N ILE A 273 -8.98 2.86 5.14
CA ILE A 273 -9.92 3.87 5.61
C ILE A 273 -10.64 4.41 4.39
N ARG A 274 -11.96 4.27 4.36
CA ARG A 274 -12.82 4.73 3.28
C ARG A 274 -14.00 5.49 3.80
N GLN A 275 -14.25 6.61 3.17
CA GLN A 275 -15.39 7.47 3.47
C GLN A 275 -16.03 7.93 2.17
N SER A 276 -17.32 8.18 2.20
CA SER A 276 -18.04 8.82 1.10
C SER A 276 -19.25 9.56 1.60
N THR A 277 -19.50 10.71 0.98
CA THR A 277 -20.70 11.51 1.19
C THR A 277 -21.31 11.80 -0.18
N ALA A 278 -22.52 11.28 -0.43
CA ALA A 278 -23.22 11.43 -1.68
C ALA A 278 -24.75 11.32 -1.47
N HIS A 279 -25.54 12.14 -2.18
CA HIS A 279 -27.01 12.10 -2.15
C HIS A 279 -27.62 12.14 -0.74
N HIS A 280 -27.03 12.93 0.17
CA HIS A 280 -27.38 12.99 1.60
C HIS A 280 -27.15 11.67 2.36
N LEU A 281 -26.32 10.79 1.79
CA LEU A 281 -25.89 9.55 2.43
C LEU A 281 -24.41 9.67 2.83
N ASP A 282 -24.13 9.33 4.08
CA ASP A 282 -22.78 9.25 4.63
C ASP A 282 -22.42 7.81 4.88
N ARG A 283 -21.21 7.44 4.47
CA ARG A 283 -20.65 6.13 4.72
C ARG A 283 -19.20 6.24 5.17
N HIS A 284 -18.82 5.43 6.15
CA HIS A 284 -17.41 5.15 6.41
C HIS A 284 -17.18 3.66 6.70
N SER A 285 -15.98 3.20 6.37
CA SER A 285 -15.46 1.88 6.71
C SER A 285 -13.99 2.05 7.09
N TRP A 286 -13.65 1.70 8.33
CA TRP A 286 -12.31 1.81 8.89
C TRP A 286 -11.83 0.43 9.31
N GLN A 287 -11.07 -0.19 8.43
CA GLN A 287 -10.54 -1.54 8.64
C GLN A 287 -9.09 -1.47 9.12
N HIS A 288 -8.78 -2.25 10.14
CA HIS A 288 -7.44 -2.45 10.69
C HIS A 288 -7.17 -3.95 10.79
N SER A 289 -6.11 -4.44 10.14
CA SER A 289 -5.80 -5.87 10.10
C SER A 289 -4.33 -6.14 10.38
N LEU A 290 -4.04 -7.13 11.20
CA LEU A 290 -2.73 -7.75 11.30
C LEU A 290 -2.63 -8.82 10.21
N LEU A 291 -1.49 -8.86 9.53
CA LEU A 291 -1.25 -9.69 8.36
C LEU A 291 -0.14 -10.69 8.64
N ILE A 292 -0.32 -11.91 8.14
CA ILE A 292 0.72 -12.95 8.12
C ILE A 292 0.68 -13.69 6.78
N GLY A 293 1.84 -14.05 6.27
CA GLY A 293 1.91 -14.81 5.02
C GLY A 293 3.34 -15.01 4.54
N PHE A 294 3.51 -15.08 3.24
CA PHE A 294 4.81 -15.34 2.64
C PHE A 294 5.02 -14.53 1.36
N THR A 295 6.30 -14.27 1.09
CA THR A 295 6.76 -13.64 -0.14
C THR A 295 7.65 -14.63 -0.88
N THR A 296 7.40 -14.81 -2.17
CA THR A 296 8.21 -15.63 -3.08
C THR A 296 8.63 -14.81 -4.30
N THR A 297 9.79 -15.15 -4.87
CA THR A 297 10.26 -14.54 -6.12
C THR A 297 10.26 -15.62 -7.21
N LEU A 298 9.51 -15.39 -8.27
CA LEU A 298 9.41 -16.25 -9.42
C LEU A 298 10.31 -15.69 -10.51
N GLN A 299 11.29 -16.48 -10.92
CA GLN A 299 12.11 -16.18 -12.08
C GLN A 299 11.29 -16.50 -13.34
N ILE A 300 11.01 -15.49 -14.15
CA ILE A 300 10.34 -15.67 -15.42
C ILE A 300 11.44 -15.88 -16.48
N PRO A 301 11.52 -17.07 -17.12
CA PRO A 301 12.45 -17.29 -18.22
C PRO A 301 12.21 -16.23 -19.31
N LYS A 302 13.29 -15.68 -19.85
CA LYS A 302 13.24 -14.75 -21.00
C LYS A 302 12.88 -15.48 -22.28
#